data_c4c2157e19c58526e167ff836c662f9c
#
_entry.id   c4c2157e19c58526e167ff836c662f9c
#
_cell.length_a   1.000
_cell.length_b   1.000
_cell.length_c   1.000
_cell.angle_alpha   90.00
_cell.angle_beta   90.00
_cell.angle_gamma   90.00
#
_symmetry.space_group_name_H-M   'P 1'
#
loop_
_entity.id
_entity.type
_entity.pdbx_description
1 polymer ?
#
loop_
_entity_poly.entity_id
_entity_poly.type
_entity_poly.pdbx_seq_one_letter_code
_entity_poly.pdbx_strand_id
1 'polypeptide(L)'
;MNAELGPAVIAFVALACLIAGFGHGALGFGFPIVATPLVALAIDIKSAIALLAPITLVLTVISALRGAALFSIVREFWFLPLATALGAWLGTRILLATPPEPFLLILAGVILLYLNLDRVGRGRSDLVQRLRLPFGAAFGFVAGVCEAVANVAGPILLIYFMLLGLAPAQVVQTLNLCFSLGKGAQTATWAMSGEISPQGWLVIGALAAPSVAALFAGMRLRDRIDAPTYRRWLRGALWVMAGLLLVQFSTRVSASEEALWRAIEQDDEAAALALVRAGNLDVQARNAAGDAPLHRAAEKGMRALAESLLARGAVVNARSKNGETPLHFAALDADASVAELLLDAGADANAQNNDGESVLMWAALSGHVAVAQRLLARGADANAKDRKGSLPLHAAADGGHLELARLLLPRTKEPQAKNGAGRSALDYARANGYAQIEKLLEGPEPLKGPD
;
A
#
# COMPACT_ATOMS: atom_id res chain seq x y z
N MET A 1 -11.46 4.67 17.69
CA MET A 1 -11.37 6.15 17.62
C MET A 1 -11.19 6.67 19.04
N ASN A 2 -9.98 6.49 19.58
CA ASN A 2 -9.62 6.81 20.98
C ASN A 2 -8.72 8.06 21.11
N ALA A 3 -8.35 8.71 19.99
CA ALA A 3 -7.60 9.96 20.03
C ALA A 3 -8.59 11.10 20.32
N GLU A 4 -8.32 11.90 21.36
CA GLU A 4 -9.03 13.16 21.59
C GLU A 4 -8.77 14.06 20.39
N LEU A 5 -9.79 14.29 19.58
CA LEU A 5 -9.70 15.23 18.46
C LEU A 5 -9.52 16.64 19.03
N GLY A 6 -8.40 17.27 18.72
CA GLY A 6 -8.14 18.65 19.14
C GLY A 6 -9.20 19.61 18.58
N PRO A 7 -9.44 20.77 19.24
CA PRO A 7 -10.49 21.72 18.85
C PRO A 7 -10.40 22.18 17.38
N ALA A 8 -9.19 22.36 16.86
CA ALA A 8 -8.96 22.75 15.46
C ALA A 8 -9.41 21.66 14.47
N VAL A 9 -9.17 20.37 14.79
CA VAL A 9 -9.63 19.24 13.96
C VAL A 9 -11.15 19.16 13.97
N ILE A 10 -11.78 19.30 15.13
CA ILE A 10 -13.24 19.30 15.25
C ILE A 10 -13.86 20.45 14.43
N ALA A 11 -13.28 21.64 14.48
CA ALA A 11 -13.75 22.78 13.70
C ALA A 11 -13.63 22.53 12.19
N PHE A 12 -12.51 21.96 11.75
CA PHE A 12 -12.31 21.58 10.34
C PHE A 12 -13.32 20.51 9.88
N VAL A 13 -13.51 19.46 10.69
CA VAL A 13 -14.51 18.41 10.41
C VAL A 13 -15.93 18.97 10.36
N ALA A 14 -16.27 19.92 11.26
CA ALA A 14 -17.56 20.59 11.24
C ALA A 14 -17.78 21.38 9.96
N LEU A 15 -16.76 22.11 9.51
CA LEU A 15 -16.81 22.85 8.24
C LEU A 15 -16.99 21.90 7.04
N ALA A 16 -16.24 20.79 7.01
CA ALA A 16 -16.39 19.76 5.99
C ALA A 16 -17.81 19.17 5.97
N CYS A 17 -18.40 18.91 7.14
CA CYS A 17 -19.76 18.42 7.28
C CYS A 17 -20.82 19.46 6.82
N LEU A 18 -20.61 20.74 7.10
CA LEU A 18 -21.49 21.80 6.62
C LEU A 18 -21.47 21.90 5.09
N ILE A 19 -20.29 21.93 4.47
CA ILE A 19 -20.12 21.96 3.00
C ILE A 19 -20.79 20.74 2.37
N ALA A 20 -20.50 19.56 2.91
CA ALA A 20 -21.03 18.30 2.39
C ALA A 20 -22.54 18.17 2.60
N GLY A 21 -23.07 18.63 3.75
CA GLY A 21 -24.51 18.65 4.06
C GLY A 21 -25.27 19.55 3.10
N PHE A 22 -24.75 20.76 2.85
CA PHE A 22 -25.31 21.67 1.86
C PHE A 22 -25.29 21.07 0.45
N GLY A 23 -24.14 20.49 0.04
CA GLY A 23 -23.99 19.78 -1.23
C GLY A 23 -25.00 18.63 -1.38
N HIS A 24 -25.19 17.80 -0.32
CA HIS A 24 -26.19 16.73 -0.32
C HIS A 24 -27.61 17.28 -0.52
N GLY A 25 -27.97 18.36 0.18
CA GLY A 25 -29.26 19.01 0.01
C GLY A 25 -29.48 19.54 -1.39
N ALA A 26 -28.51 20.23 -1.96
CA ALA A 26 -28.55 20.84 -3.29
C ALA A 26 -28.56 19.77 -4.42
N LEU A 27 -27.80 18.70 -4.27
CA LEU A 27 -27.67 17.65 -5.28
C LEU A 27 -28.62 16.47 -5.05
N GLY A 28 -29.19 16.35 -3.86
CA GLY A 28 -30.05 15.24 -3.45
C GLY A 28 -29.29 14.01 -2.97
N PHE A 29 -27.96 13.99 -3.07
CA PHE A 29 -27.05 12.95 -2.59
C PHE A 29 -25.61 13.48 -2.53
N GLY A 30 -24.67 12.69 -2.00
CA GLY A 30 -23.24 13.01 -2.14
C GLY A 30 -22.56 13.52 -0.86
N PHE A 31 -23.24 13.54 0.31
CA PHE A 31 -22.60 13.91 1.58
C PHE A 31 -21.28 13.16 1.82
N PRO A 32 -21.26 11.81 1.80
CA PRO A 32 -20.03 11.08 2.08
C PRO A 32 -18.96 11.30 1.02
N ILE A 33 -19.39 11.51 -0.21
CA ILE A 33 -18.50 11.77 -1.34
C ILE A 33 -17.65 13.03 -1.11
N VAL A 34 -18.21 14.07 -0.51
CA VAL A 34 -17.51 15.35 -0.23
C VAL A 34 -16.86 15.30 1.15
N ALA A 35 -17.60 14.84 2.17
CA ALA A 35 -17.12 14.87 3.55
C ALA A 35 -15.93 13.94 3.78
N THR A 36 -15.95 12.72 3.22
CA THR A 36 -14.93 11.70 3.52
C THR A 36 -13.53 12.11 3.08
N PRO A 37 -13.29 12.56 1.84
CA PRO A 37 -11.97 13.04 1.45
C PRO A 37 -11.50 14.24 2.28
N LEU A 38 -12.38 15.19 2.56
CA LEU A 38 -12.03 16.37 3.37
C LEU A 38 -11.65 15.97 4.79
N VAL A 39 -12.48 15.17 5.45
CA VAL A 39 -12.22 14.73 6.84
C VAL A 39 -10.98 13.85 6.91
N ALA A 40 -10.73 13.04 5.89
CA ALA A 40 -9.55 12.19 5.80
C ALA A 40 -8.23 12.97 5.62
N LEU A 41 -8.27 14.27 5.33
CA LEU A 41 -7.08 15.13 5.40
C LEU A 41 -6.66 15.43 6.85
N ALA A 42 -7.58 15.38 7.81
CA ALA A 42 -7.35 15.73 9.21
C ALA A 42 -7.23 14.50 10.12
N ILE A 43 -7.88 13.38 9.77
CA ILE A 43 -7.84 12.11 10.52
C ILE A 43 -7.66 10.93 9.55
N ASP A 44 -7.35 9.75 10.07
CA ASP A 44 -7.25 8.55 9.22
C ASP A 44 -8.62 8.22 8.57
N ILE A 45 -8.56 7.58 7.39
CA ILE A 45 -9.77 7.34 6.59
C ILE A 45 -10.76 6.38 7.25
N LYS A 46 -10.28 5.41 8.05
CA LYS A 46 -11.14 4.47 8.78
C LYS A 46 -11.94 5.21 9.85
N SER A 47 -11.28 6.07 10.62
CA SER A 47 -11.91 6.96 11.58
C SER A 47 -12.86 7.97 10.91
N ALA A 48 -12.49 8.51 9.75
CA ALA A 48 -13.35 9.40 8.98
C ALA A 48 -14.65 8.69 8.54
N ILE A 49 -14.55 7.47 8.02
CA ILE A 49 -15.71 6.66 7.62
C ILE A 49 -16.59 6.33 8.84
N ALA A 50 -15.99 5.91 9.95
CA ALA A 50 -16.69 5.59 11.18
C ALA A 50 -17.49 6.79 11.73
N LEU A 51 -16.88 7.98 11.71
CA LEU A 51 -17.49 9.22 12.18
C LEU A 51 -18.63 9.70 11.26
N LEU A 52 -18.43 9.58 9.95
CA LEU A 52 -19.38 10.12 8.96
C LEU A 52 -20.55 9.18 8.64
N ALA A 53 -20.43 7.88 8.88
CA ALA A 53 -21.50 6.91 8.56
C ALA A 53 -22.81 7.20 9.30
N PRO A 54 -22.84 7.44 10.63
CA PRO A 54 -24.07 7.78 11.35
C PRO A 54 -24.67 9.13 10.92
N ILE A 55 -23.83 10.13 10.65
CA ILE A 55 -24.27 11.45 10.16
C ILE A 55 -24.92 11.29 8.80
N THR A 56 -24.29 10.52 7.89
CA THR A 56 -24.85 10.23 6.56
C THR A 56 -26.19 9.51 6.67
N LEU A 57 -26.33 8.54 7.59
CA LEU A 57 -27.59 7.84 7.85
C LEU A 57 -28.73 8.84 8.14
N VAL A 58 -28.49 9.77 9.05
CA VAL A 58 -29.51 10.80 9.39
C VAL A 58 -29.90 11.62 8.16
N LEU A 59 -28.91 12.09 7.39
CA LEU A 59 -29.18 12.95 6.22
C LEU A 59 -29.91 12.18 5.11
N THR A 60 -29.56 10.92 4.86
CA THR A 60 -30.19 10.10 3.82
C THR A 60 -31.60 9.67 4.19
N VAL A 61 -31.86 9.36 5.46
CA VAL A 61 -33.23 9.08 5.96
C VAL A 61 -34.12 10.31 5.78
N ILE A 62 -33.66 11.51 6.19
CA ILE A 62 -34.42 12.74 6.00
C ILE A 62 -34.70 12.97 4.51
N SER A 63 -33.70 12.76 3.65
CA SER A 63 -33.84 12.95 2.21
C SER A 63 -34.79 11.93 1.56
N ALA A 64 -34.75 10.66 1.99
CA ALA A 64 -35.64 9.62 1.51
C ALA A 64 -37.11 9.85 1.90
N LEU A 65 -37.35 10.28 3.16
CA LEU A 65 -38.72 10.52 3.68
C LEU A 65 -39.38 11.74 3.05
N ARG A 66 -38.61 12.70 2.52
CA ARG A 66 -39.14 13.91 1.87
C ARG A 66 -39.55 13.70 0.41
N GLY A 67 -39.25 12.60 -0.19
CA GLY A 67 -39.64 12.30 -1.57
C GLY A 67 -41.14 11.92 -1.68
N ALA A 68 -41.82 12.44 -2.69
CA ALA A 68 -43.27 12.23 -2.88
C ALA A 68 -43.66 10.79 -3.26
N ALA A 69 -42.69 9.97 -3.75
CA ALA A 69 -42.96 8.64 -4.32
C ALA A 69 -42.39 7.48 -3.48
N LEU A 70 -42.12 7.66 -2.17
CA LEU A 70 -41.42 6.68 -1.34
C LEU A 70 -42.10 5.29 -1.39
N PHE A 71 -43.42 5.22 -1.26
CA PHE A 71 -44.14 3.95 -1.23
C PHE A 71 -44.03 3.20 -2.55
N SER A 72 -44.17 3.90 -3.69
CA SER A 72 -44.05 3.29 -5.02
C SER A 72 -42.65 2.78 -5.28
N ILE A 73 -41.60 3.55 -4.83
CA ILE A 73 -40.21 3.18 -4.96
C ILE A 73 -39.87 1.97 -4.09
N VAL A 74 -40.34 1.94 -2.84
CA VAL A 74 -40.14 0.77 -1.97
C VAL A 74 -40.75 -0.46 -2.59
N ARG A 75 -41.99 -0.38 -3.09
CA ARG A 75 -42.65 -1.50 -3.75
C ARG A 75 -41.92 -1.98 -4.99
N GLU A 76 -41.38 -1.07 -5.76
CA GLU A 76 -40.73 -1.36 -7.05
C GLU A 76 -39.28 -1.83 -6.89
N PHE A 77 -38.51 -1.29 -5.93
CA PHE A 77 -37.06 -1.49 -5.75
C PHE A 77 -36.68 -2.09 -4.39
N TRP A 78 -37.59 -2.76 -3.69
CA TRP A 78 -37.39 -3.29 -2.34
C TRP A 78 -36.09 -4.11 -2.19
N PHE A 79 -35.70 -4.86 -3.22
CA PHE A 79 -34.53 -5.73 -3.24
C PHE A 79 -33.21 -4.95 -3.23
N LEU A 80 -33.20 -3.75 -3.81
CA LEU A 80 -31.99 -2.95 -4.01
C LEU A 80 -31.42 -2.42 -2.67
N PRO A 81 -32.20 -1.76 -1.79
CA PRO A 81 -31.75 -1.35 -0.48
C PRO A 81 -31.31 -2.51 0.40
N LEU A 82 -31.98 -3.67 0.33
CA LEU A 82 -31.59 -4.86 1.08
C LEU A 82 -30.24 -5.42 0.61
N ALA A 83 -30.03 -5.49 -0.72
CA ALA A 83 -28.74 -5.90 -1.27
C ALA A 83 -27.63 -4.90 -0.88
N THR A 84 -27.93 -3.59 -0.89
CA THR A 84 -26.97 -2.56 -0.45
C THR A 84 -26.64 -2.72 1.03
N ALA A 85 -27.61 -2.98 1.89
CA ALA A 85 -27.38 -3.22 3.32
C ALA A 85 -26.51 -4.45 3.57
N LEU A 86 -26.75 -5.55 2.86
CA LEU A 86 -25.93 -6.76 2.95
C LEU A 86 -24.50 -6.51 2.48
N GLY A 87 -24.33 -5.80 1.35
CA GLY A 87 -23.03 -5.39 0.85
C GLY A 87 -22.30 -4.47 1.84
N ALA A 88 -22.99 -3.50 2.43
CA ALA A 88 -22.42 -2.58 3.40
C ALA A 88 -21.99 -3.29 4.70
N TRP A 89 -22.77 -4.25 5.16
CA TRP A 89 -22.38 -5.08 6.30
C TRP A 89 -21.10 -5.87 6.03
N LEU A 90 -21.01 -6.57 4.89
CA LEU A 90 -19.83 -7.33 4.51
C LEU A 90 -18.63 -6.39 4.28
N GLY A 91 -18.83 -5.30 3.54
CA GLY A 91 -17.78 -4.31 3.27
C GLY A 91 -17.23 -3.67 4.53
N THR A 92 -18.06 -3.40 5.55
CA THR A 92 -17.59 -2.89 6.84
C THR A 92 -16.71 -3.91 7.56
N ARG A 93 -17.04 -5.19 7.52
CA ARG A 93 -16.19 -6.26 8.07
C ARG A 93 -14.85 -6.36 7.34
N ILE A 94 -14.86 -6.23 6.01
CA ILE A 94 -13.64 -6.17 5.22
C ILE A 94 -12.80 -4.94 5.61
N LEU A 95 -13.42 -3.77 5.75
CA LEU A 95 -12.74 -2.54 6.17
C LEU A 95 -12.12 -2.65 7.57
N LEU A 96 -12.78 -3.35 8.49
CA LEU A 96 -12.24 -3.62 9.83
C LEU A 96 -11.00 -4.52 9.80
N ALA A 97 -10.96 -5.49 8.86
CA ALA A 97 -9.91 -6.49 8.73
C ALA A 97 -8.75 -6.10 7.80
N THR A 98 -8.95 -5.12 6.89
CA THR A 98 -7.98 -4.77 5.83
C THR A 98 -7.70 -3.27 5.81
N PRO A 99 -6.49 -2.85 5.35
CA PRO A 99 -6.20 -1.44 5.12
C PRO A 99 -7.11 -0.87 4.02
N PRO A 100 -7.59 0.38 4.16
CA PRO A 100 -8.56 0.98 3.24
C PRO A 100 -7.97 1.52 1.93
N GLU A 101 -6.65 1.66 1.82
CA GLU A 101 -5.99 2.38 0.73
C GLU A 101 -6.20 1.75 -0.66
N PRO A 102 -6.16 0.42 -0.86
CA PRO A 102 -6.44 -0.18 -2.16
C PRO A 102 -7.84 0.18 -2.70
N PHE A 103 -8.79 0.43 -1.79
CA PHE A 103 -10.15 0.80 -2.18
C PHE A 103 -10.27 2.23 -2.72
N LEU A 104 -9.30 3.12 -2.42
CA LEU A 104 -9.26 4.47 -3.02
C LEU A 104 -9.06 4.42 -4.54
N LEU A 105 -8.22 3.50 -5.02
CA LEU A 105 -8.02 3.32 -6.47
C LEU A 105 -9.26 2.75 -7.16
N ILE A 106 -9.90 1.76 -6.54
CA ILE A 106 -11.15 1.18 -7.06
C ILE A 106 -12.21 2.28 -7.15
N LEU A 107 -12.31 3.10 -6.12
CA LEU A 107 -13.24 4.20 -6.07
C LEU A 107 -12.96 5.26 -7.14
N ALA A 108 -11.71 5.70 -7.28
CA ALA A 108 -11.32 6.65 -8.32
C ALA A 108 -11.64 6.07 -9.72
N GLY A 109 -11.36 4.78 -9.94
CA GLY A 109 -11.69 4.06 -11.17
C GLY A 109 -13.20 4.04 -11.47
N VAL A 110 -14.03 3.76 -10.46
CA VAL A 110 -15.51 3.77 -10.61
C VAL A 110 -16.03 5.17 -10.91
N ILE A 111 -15.50 6.22 -10.27
CA ILE A 111 -15.88 7.61 -10.56
C ILE A 111 -15.47 7.99 -11.98
N LEU A 112 -14.25 7.67 -12.40
CA LEU A 112 -13.78 7.93 -13.75
C LEU A 112 -14.59 7.18 -14.81
N LEU A 113 -14.96 5.93 -14.53
CA LEU A 113 -15.86 5.15 -15.38
C LEU A 113 -17.21 5.85 -15.52
N TYR A 114 -17.80 6.29 -14.40
CA TYR A 114 -19.07 7.04 -14.43
C TYR A 114 -18.98 8.33 -15.26
N LEU A 115 -17.92 9.12 -15.09
CA LEU A 115 -17.71 10.36 -15.84
C LEU A 115 -17.59 10.15 -17.35
N ASN A 116 -17.15 8.96 -17.78
CA ASN A 116 -16.98 8.58 -19.19
C ASN A 116 -18.14 7.74 -19.74
N LEU A 117 -19.15 7.39 -18.96
CA LEU A 117 -20.27 6.53 -19.38
C LEU A 117 -21.12 7.14 -20.52
N ASP A 118 -21.16 8.47 -20.62
CA ASP A 118 -21.80 9.15 -21.75
C ASP A 118 -21.21 8.75 -23.12
N ARG A 119 -19.97 8.21 -23.13
CA ARG A 119 -19.27 7.70 -24.32
C ARG A 119 -19.61 6.24 -24.63
N VAL A 120 -20.13 5.50 -23.65
CA VAL A 120 -20.39 4.04 -23.76
C VAL A 120 -21.77 3.72 -24.37
N GLY A 121 -22.61 4.72 -24.58
CA GLY A 121 -23.90 4.58 -25.25
C GLY A 121 -25.11 4.89 -24.37
N ARG A 122 -26.03 5.70 -24.89
CA ARG A 122 -27.27 6.13 -24.23
C ARG A 122 -28.42 5.19 -24.60
N GLY A 123 -28.30 3.89 -24.35
CA GLY A 123 -29.34 2.94 -24.63
C GLY A 123 -29.97 2.34 -23.37
N ARG A 124 -31.29 2.37 -23.25
CA ARG A 124 -32.00 1.44 -22.35
C ARG A 124 -31.55 0.03 -22.70
N SER A 125 -31.07 -0.69 -21.69
CA SER A 125 -30.73 -2.10 -21.88
C SER A 125 -31.98 -2.95 -21.64
N ASP A 126 -32.58 -3.47 -22.70
CA ASP A 126 -33.74 -4.39 -22.61
C ASP A 126 -33.41 -5.62 -21.74
N LEU A 127 -32.15 -6.06 -21.75
CA LEU A 127 -31.67 -7.16 -20.92
C LEU A 127 -31.75 -6.79 -19.43
N VAL A 128 -31.29 -5.59 -19.04
CA VAL A 128 -31.33 -5.12 -17.64
C VAL A 128 -32.78 -4.92 -17.19
N GLN A 129 -33.66 -4.50 -18.09
CA GLN A 129 -35.09 -4.37 -17.76
C GLN A 129 -35.75 -5.73 -17.54
N ARG A 130 -35.45 -6.72 -18.38
CA ARG A 130 -35.98 -8.09 -18.25
C ARG A 130 -35.42 -8.81 -17.00
N LEU A 131 -34.17 -8.60 -16.69
CA LEU A 131 -33.45 -9.21 -15.56
C LEU A 131 -33.22 -8.20 -14.42
N ARG A 132 -34.17 -7.32 -14.18
CA ARG A 132 -34.07 -6.20 -13.26
C ARG A 132 -33.70 -6.62 -11.84
N LEU A 133 -34.28 -7.70 -11.32
CA LEU A 133 -34.03 -8.16 -9.96
C LEU A 133 -32.61 -8.68 -9.78
N PRO A 134 -32.07 -9.63 -10.57
CA PRO A 134 -30.70 -10.10 -10.38
C PRO A 134 -29.65 -9.02 -10.65
N PHE A 135 -29.83 -8.19 -11.69
CA PHE A 135 -28.90 -7.06 -11.92
C PHE A 135 -28.95 -6.05 -10.79
N GLY A 136 -30.15 -5.68 -10.32
CA GLY A 136 -30.28 -4.74 -9.22
C GLY A 136 -29.72 -5.29 -7.90
N ALA A 137 -29.92 -6.57 -7.61
CA ALA A 137 -29.31 -7.19 -6.44
C ALA A 137 -27.77 -7.18 -6.52
N ALA A 138 -27.20 -7.49 -7.69
CA ALA A 138 -25.76 -7.44 -7.90
C ALA A 138 -25.20 -6.01 -7.79
N PHE A 139 -25.83 -5.03 -8.47
CA PHE A 139 -25.41 -3.63 -8.39
C PHE A 139 -25.59 -3.07 -6.97
N GLY A 140 -26.68 -3.40 -6.28
CA GLY A 140 -26.92 -2.99 -4.89
C GLY A 140 -25.87 -3.56 -3.95
N PHE A 141 -25.55 -4.84 -4.06
CA PHE A 141 -24.56 -5.50 -3.22
C PHE A 141 -23.16 -4.88 -3.42
N VAL A 142 -22.70 -4.75 -4.68
CA VAL A 142 -21.40 -4.12 -4.99
C VAL A 142 -21.36 -2.67 -4.53
N ALA A 143 -22.46 -1.93 -4.73
CA ALA A 143 -22.56 -0.55 -4.24
C ALA A 143 -22.46 -0.49 -2.72
N GLY A 144 -23.09 -1.41 -2.00
CA GLY A 144 -23.00 -1.49 -0.54
C GLY A 144 -21.57 -1.79 -0.05
N VAL A 145 -20.87 -2.73 -0.68
CA VAL A 145 -19.46 -2.99 -0.37
C VAL A 145 -18.62 -1.72 -0.57
N CYS A 146 -18.74 -1.06 -1.73
CA CYS A 146 -18.02 0.18 -2.01
C CYS A 146 -18.41 1.33 -1.08
N GLU A 147 -19.68 1.39 -0.65
CA GLU A 147 -20.14 2.34 0.35
C GLU A 147 -19.43 2.15 1.69
N ALA A 148 -19.27 0.91 2.11
CA ALA A 148 -18.65 0.60 3.38
C ALA A 148 -17.14 0.86 3.38
N VAL A 149 -16.43 0.46 2.34
CA VAL A 149 -14.96 0.51 2.29
C VAL A 149 -14.39 1.84 1.80
N ALA A 150 -15.18 2.58 1.03
CA ALA A 150 -14.73 3.83 0.41
C ALA A 150 -15.72 4.99 0.58
N ASN A 151 -16.83 4.74 1.26
CA ASN A 151 -17.91 5.70 1.51
C ASN A 151 -18.59 6.24 0.23
N VAL A 152 -18.56 5.48 -0.88
CA VAL A 152 -19.15 5.89 -2.18
C VAL A 152 -19.85 4.74 -2.90
N ALA A 153 -21.18 4.69 -2.81
CA ALA A 153 -22.02 3.78 -3.58
C ALA A 153 -22.68 4.45 -4.80
N GLY A 154 -22.76 5.78 -4.78
CA GLY A 154 -23.52 6.57 -5.76
C GLY A 154 -23.25 6.22 -7.22
N PRO A 155 -22.00 6.27 -7.70
CA PRO A 155 -21.69 5.99 -9.10
C PRO A 155 -22.18 4.62 -9.59
N ILE A 156 -22.07 3.57 -8.77
CA ILE A 156 -22.45 2.20 -9.14
C ILE A 156 -23.97 2.11 -9.33
N LEU A 157 -24.75 2.65 -8.37
CA LEU A 157 -26.20 2.68 -8.47
C LEU A 157 -26.69 3.58 -9.59
N LEU A 158 -26.00 4.71 -9.84
CA LEU A 158 -26.33 5.60 -10.95
C LEU A 158 -26.19 4.92 -12.30
N ILE A 159 -25.16 4.07 -12.50
CA ILE A 159 -25.02 3.26 -13.72
C ILE A 159 -26.26 2.38 -13.92
N TYR A 160 -26.68 1.66 -12.88
CA TYR A 160 -27.86 0.81 -12.93
C TYR A 160 -29.13 1.61 -13.27
N PHE A 161 -29.35 2.76 -12.63
CA PHE A 161 -30.51 3.61 -12.89
C PHE A 161 -30.51 4.23 -14.28
N MET A 162 -29.35 4.55 -14.83
CA MET A 162 -29.21 5.00 -16.21
C MET A 162 -29.61 3.91 -17.20
N LEU A 163 -29.22 2.66 -16.96
CA LEU A 163 -29.61 1.50 -17.77
C LEU A 163 -31.11 1.21 -17.71
N LEU A 164 -31.76 1.53 -16.59
CA LEU A 164 -33.21 1.44 -16.43
C LEU A 164 -33.95 2.65 -17.03
N GLY A 165 -33.29 3.77 -17.25
CA GLY A 165 -33.88 5.00 -17.74
C GLY A 165 -34.83 5.69 -16.77
N LEU A 166 -34.52 5.66 -15.47
CA LEU A 166 -35.33 6.27 -14.41
C LEU A 166 -35.33 7.81 -14.49
N ALA A 167 -36.45 8.40 -14.08
CA ALA A 167 -36.53 9.85 -13.92
C ALA A 167 -35.60 10.35 -12.79
N PRO A 168 -35.02 11.57 -12.89
CA PRO A 168 -34.08 12.10 -11.90
C PRO A 168 -34.61 12.08 -10.46
N ALA A 169 -35.88 12.39 -10.25
CA ALA A 169 -36.50 12.36 -8.92
C ALA A 169 -36.54 10.94 -8.32
N GLN A 170 -36.86 9.93 -9.14
CA GLN A 170 -36.85 8.53 -8.75
C GLN A 170 -35.43 8.06 -8.41
N VAL A 171 -34.44 8.47 -9.20
CA VAL A 171 -33.01 8.17 -8.97
C VAL A 171 -32.58 8.68 -7.61
N VAL A 172 -32.79 9.97 -7.32
CA VAL A 172 -32.40 10.60 -6.05
C VAL A 172 -33.05 9.90 -4.85
N GLN A 173 -34.34 9.60 -4.95
CA GLN A 173 -35.07 8.99 -3.86
C GLN A 173 -34.67 7.54 -3.62
N THR A 174 -34.47 6.75 -4.70
CA THR A 174 -34.02 5.36 -4.60
C THR A 174 -32.59 5.28 -4.06
N LEU A 175 -31.68 6.21 -4.47
CA LEU A 175 -30.33 6.33 -3.91
C LEU A 175 -30.37 6.55 -2.40
N ASN A 176 -31.16 7.53 -1.93
CA ASN A 176 -31.22 7.84 -0.51
C ASN A 176 -31.82 6.68 0.31
N LEU A 177 -32.75 5.92 -0.26
CA LEU A 177 -33.29 4.72 0.38
C LEU A 177 -32.21 3.63 0.50
N CYS A 178 -31.43 3.38 -0.57
CA CYS A 178 -30.32 2.44 -0.55
C CYS A 178 -29.27 2.86 0.48
N PHE A 179 -28.89 4.14 0.48
CA PHE A 179 -27.91 4.67 1.44
C PHE A 179 -28.42 4.61 2.88
N SER A 180 -29.72 4.85 3.12
CA SER A 180 -30.26 4.76 4.47
C SER A 180 -30.10 3.36 5.05
N LEU A 181 -30.40 2.30 4.29
CA LEU A 181 -30.24 0.93 4.76
C LEU A 181 -28.77 0.52 4.80
N GLY A 182 -27.97 0.89 3.80
CA GLY A 182 -26.51 0.65 3.78
C GLY A 182 -25.81 1.30 4.98
N LYS A 183 -26.06 2.59 5.21
CA LYS A 183 -25.51 3.33 6.37
C LYS A 183 -26.04 2.84 7.70
N GLY A 184 -27.30 2.38 7.74
CA GLY A 184 -27.84 1.71 8.92
C GLY A 184 -27.05 0.45 9.28
N ALA A 185 -26.83 -0.43 8.31
CA ALA A 185 -26.03 -1.65 8.49
C ALA A 185 -24.57 -1.34 8.85
N GLN A 186 -23.96 -0.36 8.19
CA GLN A 186 -22.61 0.09 8.49
C GLN A 186 -22.50 0.66 9.91
N THR A 187 -23.38 1.58 10.29
CA THR A 187 -23.41 2.20 11.63
C THR A 187 -23.63 1.16 12.72
N ALA A 188 -24.53 0.20 12.51
CA ALA A 188 -24.76 -0.90 13.44
C ALA A 188 -23.50 -1.76 13.60
N THR A 189 -22.81 -2.08 12.51
CA THR A 189 -21.57 -2.86 12.57
C THR A 189 -20.47 -2.12 13.34
N TRP A 190 -20.29 -0.80 13.13
CA TRP A 190 -19.36 0.02 13.91
C TRP A 190 -19.76 0.11 15.40
N ALA A 191 -21.05 0.23 15.71
CA ALA A 191 -21.51 0.24 17.10
C ALA A 191 -21.23 -1.09 17.82
N MET A 192 -21.40 -2.20 17.10
CA MET A 192 -21.15 -3.56 17.65
C MET A 192 -19.66 -3.88 17.78
N SER A 193 -18.78 -3.27 16.98
CA SER A 193 -17.34 -3.50 17.07
C SER A 193 -16.68 -2.85 18.28
N GLY A 194 -17.33 -1.88 18.94
CA GLY A 194 -16.78 -1.11 20.05
C GLY A 194 -15.67 -0.12 19.66
N GLU A 195 -15.40 0.05 18.39
CA GLU A 195 -14.34 0.93 17.86
C GLU A 195 -14.63 2.43 18.07
N ILE A 196 -15.91 2.80 18.24
CA ILE A 196 -16.33 4.18 18.51
C ILE A 196 -16.52 4.35 20.01
N SER A 197 -15.69 5.19 20.62
CA SER A 197 -15.76 5.50 22.04
C SER A 197 -17.06 6.28 22.38
N PRO A 198 -17.51 6.31 23.65
CA PRO A 198 -18.65 7.13 24.06
C PRO A 198 -18.49 8.62 23.70
N GLN A 199 -17.29 9.17 23.84
CA GLN A 199 -16.98 10.53 23.41
C GLN A 199 -17.11 10.70 21.89
N GLY A 200 -16.70 9.68 21.11
CA GLY A 200 -16.90 9.66 19.66
C GLY A 200 -18.37 9.78 19.27
N TRP A 201 -19.27 9.11 19.95
CA TRP A 201 -20.72 9.24 19.73
C TRP A 201 -21.25 10.63 20.04
N LEU A 202 -20.74 11.30 21.08
CA LEU A 202 -21.09 12.70 21.38
C LEU A 202 -20.63 13.65 20.26
N VAL A 203 -19.42 13.48 19.75
CA VAL A 203 -18.91 14.26 18.61
C VAL A 203 -19.78 14.05 17.36
N ILE A 204 -20.15 12.81 17.05
CA ILE A 204 -21.06 12.47 15.93
C ILE A 204 -22.39 13.21 16.09
N GLY A 205 -22.99 13.17 17.28
CA GLY A 205 -24.25 13.88 17.58
C GLY A 205 -24.13 15.39 17.41
N ALA A 206 -23.03 15.98 17.90
CA ALA A 206 -22.77 17.43 17.76
C ALA A 206 -22.59 17.88 16.31
N LEU A 207 -21.99 17.03 15.45
CA LEU A 207 -21.78 17.29 14.03
C LEU A 207 -23.04 17.04 13.18
N ALA A 208 -23.93 16.17 13.62
CA ALA A 208 -25.16 15.87 12.89
C ALA A 208 -26.10 17.05 12.77
N ALA A 209 -26.29 17.84 13.84
CA ALA A 209 -27.22 18.96 13.85
C ALA A 209 -26.88 20.05 12.82
N PRO A 210 -25.64 20.59 12.76
CA PRO A 210 -25.26 21.55 11.73
C PRO A 210 -25.31 20.96 10.32
N SER A 211 -25.00 19.65 10.15
CA SER A 211 -25.10 18.96 8.87
C SER A 211 -26.54 18.92 8.36
N VAL A 212 -27.51 18.66 9.25
CA VAL A 212 -28.94 18.68 8.93
C VAL A 212 -29.41 20.10 8.58
N ALA A 213 -28.97 21.12 9.30
CA ALA A 213 -29.29 22.52 8.95
C ALA A 213 -28.76 22.88 7.56
N ALA A 214 -27.54 22.49 7.25
CA ALA A 214 -26.94 22.69 5.93
C ALA A 214 -27.67 21.90 4.82
N LEU A 215 -28.14 20.66 5.12
CA LEU A 215 -29.00 19.87 4.23
C LEU A 215 -30.26 20.66 3.80
N PHE A 216 -30.96 21.23 4.78
CA PHE A 216 -32.18 22.01 4.48
C PHE A 216 -31.89 23.28 3.68
N ALA A 217 -30.77 23.97 3.95
CA ALA A 217 -30.35 25.13 3.15
C ALA A 217 -30.07 24.70 1.69
N GLY A 218 -29.37 23.59 1.48
CA GLY A 218 -29.11 23.02 0.16
C GLY A 218 -30.40 22.62 -0.58
N MET A 219 -31.34 21.98 0.11
CA MET A 219 -32.64 21.60 -0.48
C MET A 219 -33.44 22.81 -1.01
N ARG A 220 -33.42 23.93 -0.27
CA ARG A 220 -34.06 25.18 -0.75
C ARG A 220 -33.42 25.71 -2.03
N LEU A 221 -32.12 25.54 -2.18
CA LEU A 221 -31.42 25.96 -3.40
C LEU A 221 -31.75 25.01 -4.57
N ARG A 222 -31.84 23.70 -4.33
CA ARG A 222 -32.18 22.70 -5.37
C ARG A 222 -33.48 23.02 -6.10
N ASP A 223 -34.48 23.49 -5.38
CA ASP A 223 -35.80 23.81 -5.94
C ASP A 223 -35.76 25.04 -6.88
N ARG A 224 -34.63 25.78 -6.91
CA ARG A 224 -34.36 26.96 -7.76
C ARG A 224 -33.39 26.67 -8.91
N ILE A 225 -32.82 25.49 -9.01
CA ILE A 225 -31.81 25.14 -10.01
C ILE A 225 -32.44 24.30 -11.12
N ASP A 226 -32.16 24.68 -12.37
CA ASP A 226 -32.57 23.89 -13.54
C ASP A 226 -31.74 22.59 -13.70
N ALA A 227 -32.33 21.59 -14.34
CA ALA A 227 -31.70 20.26 -14.52
C ALA A 227 -30.36 20.27 -15.29
N PRO A 228 -30.13 21.10 -16.31
CA PRO A 228 -28.81 21.21 -16.94
C PRO A 228 -27.71 21.73 -16.02
N THR A 229 -27.99 22.80 -15.26
CA THR A 229 -27.05 23.38 -14.28
C THR A 229 -26.74 22.41 -13.16
N TYR A 230 -27.77 21.67 -12.66
CA TYR A 230 -27.60 20.58 -11.70
C TYR A 230 -26.61 19.52 -12.21
N ARG A 231 -26.78 19.01 -13.45
CA ARG A 231 -25.90 18.00 -14.04
C ARG A 231 -24.47 18.53 -14.21
N ARG A 232 -24.27 19.78 -14.55
CA ARG A 232 -22.94 20.41 -14.69
C ARG A 232 -22.22 20.47 -13.33
N TRP A 233 -22.91 20.89 -12.27
CA TRP A 233 -22.37 20.93 -10.92
C TRP A 233 -22.01 19.55 -10.40
N LEU A 234 -22.89 18.57 -10.61
CA LEU A 234 -22.62 17.17 -10.24
C LEU A 234 -21.35 16.65 -10.91
N ARG A 235 -21.22 16.84 -12.22
CA ARG A 235 -20.02 16.42 -12.96
C ARG A 235 -18.77 17.14 -12.45
N GLY A 236 -18.83 18.42 -12.21
CA GLY A 236 -17.72 19.21 -11.65
C GLY A 236 -17.29 18.67 -10.28
N ALA A 237 -18.23 18.41 -9.39
CA ALA A 237 -17.96 17.82 -8.08
C ALA A 237 -17.31 16.45 -8.17
N LEU A 238 -17.77 15.58 -9.07
CA LEU A 238 -17.20 14.26 -9.29
C LEU A 238 -15.77 14.29 -9.86
N TRP A 239 -15.47 15.26 -10.76
CA TRP A 239 -14.10 15.45 -11.27
C TRP A 239 -13.14 15.91 -10.18
N VAL A 240 -13.55 16.90 -9.39
CA VAL A 240 -12.76 17.39 -8.24
C VAL A 240 -12.48 16.25 -7.27
N MET A 241 -13.47 15.43 -7.02
CA MET A 241 -13.34 14.28 -6.13
C MET A 241 -12.40 13.21 -6.65
N ALA A 242 -12.52 12.81 -7.91
CA ALA A 242 -11.60 11.86 -8.51
C ALA A 242 -10.15 12.36 -8.37
N GLY A 243 -9.92 13.67 -8.62
CA GLY A 243 -8.63 14.31 -8.41
C GLY A 243 -8.15 14.24 -6.96
N LEU A 244 -9.01 14.60 -6.00
CA LEU A 244 -8.66 14.56 -4.57
C LEU A 244 -8.32 13.13 -4.10
N LEU A 245 -9.06 12.11 -4.54
CA LEU A 245 -8.78 10.72 -4.19
C LEU A 245 -7.45 10.23 -4.75
N LEU A 246 -7.12 10.59 -5.99
CA LEU A 246 -5.82 10.25 -6.60
C LEU A 246 -4.66 10.93 -5.87
N VAL A 247 -4.81 12.23 -5.56
CA VAL A 247 -3.81 12.97 -4.77
C VAL A 247 -3.66 12.34 -3.38
N GLN A 248 -4.76 12.03 -2.71
CA GLN A 248 -4.73 11.42 -1.38
C GLN A 248 -4.06 10.04 -1.40
N PHE A 249 -4.33 9.22 -2.41
CA PHE A 249 -3.64 7.94 -2.58
C PHE A 249 -2.14 8.15 -2.78
N SER A 250 -1.75 9.01 -3.71
CA SER A 250 -0.35 9.32 -4.00
C SER A 250 0.41 9.83 -2.77
N THR A 251 -0.16 10.79 -2.03
CA THR A 251 0.49 11.35 -0.83
C THR A 251 0.64 10.33 0.30
N ARG A 252 -0.31 9.43 0.47
CA ARG A 252 -0.24 8.38 1.51
C ARG A 252 0.79 7.31 1.20
N VAL A 253 0.85 6.86 -0.06
CA VAL A 253 1.88 5.90 -0.49
C VAL A 253 3.26 6.50 -0.26
N SER A 254 3.52 7.73 -0.72
CA SER A 254 4.81 8.40 -0.50
C SER A 254 5.15 8.58 0.98
N ALA A 255 4.19 8.97 1.83
CA ALA A 255 4.44 9.13 3.26
C ALA A 255 4.75 7.79 3.95
N SER A 256 4.10 6.70 3.54
CA SER A 256 4.36 5.37 4.08
C SER A 256 5.74 4.85 3.64
N GLU A 257 6.14 5.12 2.40
CA GLU A 257 7.47 4.77 1.89
C GLU A 257 8.57 5.54 2.62
N GLU A 258 8.43 6.86 2.79
CA GLU A 258 9.38 7.66 3.58
C GLU A 258 9.48 7.20 5.03
N ALA A 259 8.36 6.82 5.65
CA ALA A 259 8.35 6.27 7.00
C ALA A 259 9.08 4.92 7.06
N LEU A 260 8.91 4.04 6.06
CA LEU A 260 9.63 2.77 5.99
C LEU A 260 11.14 3.01 5.86
N TRP A 261 11.56 3.87 4.92
CA TRP A 261 12.99 4.20 4.76
C TRP A 261 13.59 4.77 6.04
N ARG A 262 12.88 5.68 6.70
CA ARG A 262 13.31 6.26 7.98
C ARG A 262 13.44 5.21 9.08
N ALA A 263 12.48 4.30 9.20
CA ALA A 263 12.53 3.22 10.19
C ALA A 263 13.73 2.29 9.96
N ILE A 264 14.00 1.92 8.70
CA ILE A 264 15.17 1.11 8.33
C ILE A 264 16.48 1.85 8.66
N GLU A 265 16.60 3.14 8.33
CA GLU A 265 17.79 3.95 8.61
C GLU A 265 18.04 4.12 10.11
N GLN A 266 16.98 4.18 10.91
CA GLN A 266 17.04 4.27 12.38
C GLN A 266 17.24 2.93 13.08
N ASP A 267 17.41 1.82 12.34
CA ASP A 267 17.50 0.46 12.85
C ASP A 267 16.25 0.02 13.65
N ASP A 268 15.08 0.63 13.40
CA ASP A 268 13.80 0.27 14.02
C ASP A 268 13.07 -0.80 13.19
N GLU A 269 13.51 -2.05 13.33
CA GLU A 269 12.90 -3.18 12.62
C GLU A 269 11.43 -3.36 12.99
N ALA A 270 11.03 -3.06 14.24
CA ALA A 270 9.65 -3.23 14.68
C ALA A 270 8.72 -2.24 13.98
N ALA A 271 9.11 -0.96 13.87
CA ALA A 271 8.36 0.06 13.14
C ALA A 271 8.34 -0.26 11.64
N ALA A 272 9.47 -0.64 11.05
CA ALA A 272 9.55 -1.03 9.64
C ALA A 272 8.63 -2.23 9.32
N LEU A 273 8.63 -3.25 10.18
CA LEU A 273 7.78 -4.43 10.05
C LEU A 273 6.29 -4.10 10.18
N ALA A 274 5.92 -3.19 11.10
CA ALA A 274 4.54 -2.72 11.25
C ALA A 274 4.05 -2.01 9.98
N LEU A 275 4.89 -1.14 9.37
CA LEU A 275 4.58 -0.46 8.11
C LEU A 275 4.42 -1.43 6.94
N VAL A 276 5.33 -2.42 6.82
CA VAL A 276 5.23 -3.45 5.79
C VAL A 276 3.95 -4.28 5.98
N ARG A 277 3.62 -4.68 7.21
CA ARG A 277 2.38 -5.44 7.52
C ARG A 277 1.11 -4.63 7.26
N ALA A 278 1.13 -3.32 7.46
CA ALA A 278 0.00 -2.44 7.16
C ALA A 278 -0.42 -2.45 5.68
N GLY A 279 0.47 -2.81 4.77
CA GLY A 279 0.09 -3.16 3.41
C GLY A 279 0.11 -2.03 2.37
N ASN A 280 0.45 -0.81 2.75
CA ASN A 280 0.20 0.41 1.97
C ASN A 280 1.44 0.98 1.27
N LEU A 281 2.45 0.17 1.03
CA LEU A 281 3.69 0.63 0.41
C LEU A 281 4.12 -0.29 -0.72
N ASP A 282 4.86 0.28 -1.66
CA ASP A 282 5.53 -0.49 -2.70
C ASP A 282 6.82 -1.09 -2.14
N VAL A 283 6.81 -2.41 -1.96
CA VAL A 283 8.01 -3.16 -1.52
C VAL A 283 9.15 -3.14 -2.54
N GLN A 284 8.88 -2.65 -3.78
CA GLN A 284 9.87 -2.47 -4.84
C GLN A 284 10.34 -1.01 -4.96
N ALA A 285 9.80 -0.08 -4.15
CA ALA A 285 10.20 1.34 -4.17
C ALA A 285 11.72 1.48 -4.08
N ARG A 286 12.30 2.39 -4.88
CA ARG A 286 13.75 2.56 -4.97
C ARG A 286 14.19 3.87 -4.34
N ASN A 287 15.24 3.81 -3.52
CA ASN A 287 15.92 5.00 -3.02
C ASN A 287 16.79 5.67 -4.11
N ALA A 288 17.50 6.74 -3.76
CA ALA A 288 18.37 7.45 -4.67
C ALA A 288 19.55 6.59 -5.22
N ALA A 289 19.99 5.56 -4.49
CA ALA A 289 20.99 4.60 -4.92
C ALA A 289 20.41 3.47 -5.80
N GLY A 290 19.09 3.41 -5.93
CA GLY A 290 18.39 2.35 -6.63
C GLY A 290 18.17 1.10 -5.78
N ASP A 291 18.41 1.18 -4.46
CA ASP A 291 18.18 0.07 -3.55
C ASP A 291 16.66 -0.08 -3.28
N ALA A 292 16.19 -1.30 -3.27
CA ALA A 292 14.87 -1.62 -2.72
C ALA A 292 14.97 -1.79 -1.18
N PRO A 293 13.84 -1.73 -0.43
CA PRO A 293 13.85 -1.96 1.02
C PRO A 293 14.55 -3.26 1.43
N LEU A 294 14.48 -4.30 0.59
CA LEU A 294 15.15 -5.59 0.85
C LEU A 294 16.69 -5.48 0.86
N HIS A 295 17.30 -4.56 0.07
CA HIS A 295 18.75 -4.33 0.11
C HIS A 295 19.16 -3.78 1.48
N ARG A 296 18.43 -2.77 1.97
CA ARG A 296 18.74 -2.11 3.23
C ARG A 296 18.41 -2.98 4.44
N ALA A 297 17.30 -3.74 4.35
CA ALA A 297 16.98 -4.75 5.38
C ALA A 297 18.08 -5.82 5.48
N ALA A 298 18.65 -6.20 4.33
CA ALA A 298 19.76 -7.16 4.27
C ALA A 298 21.07 -6.58 4.83
N GLU A 299 21.38 -5.32 4.53
CA GLU A 299 22.56 -4.62 5.08
C GLU A 299 22.52 -4.47 6.60
N LYS A 300 21.31 -4.22 7.13
CA LYS A 300 21.07 -3.98 8.57
C LYS A 300 20.82 -5.28 9.35
N GLY A 301 20.89 -6.44 8.73
CA GLY A 301 20.60 -7.72 9.40
C GLY A 301 19.15 -7.89 9.87
N MET A 302 18.21 -7.09 9.34
CA MET A 302 16.80 -7.09 9.74
C MET A 302 16.07 -8.31 9.16
N ARG A 303 16.27 -9.48 9.76
CA ARG A 303 15.75 -10.75 9.26
C ARG A 303 14.22 -10.79 9.16
N ALA A 304 13.50 -10.35 10.20
CA ALA A 304 12.05 -10.40 10.21
C ALA A 304 11.44 -9.45 9.16
N LEU A 305 12.07 -8.29 8.95
CA LEU A 305 11.69 -7.36 7.89
C LEU A 305 11.95 -7.96 6.49
N ALA A 306 13.13 -8.56 6.27
CA ALA A 306 13.48 -9.20 5.00
C ALA A 306 12.50 -10.34 4.67
N GLU A 307 12.15 -11.18 5.64
CA GLU A 307 11.14 -12.24 5.49
C GLU A 307 9.76 -11.68 5.12
N SER A 308 9.32 -10.62 5.79
CA SER A 308 8.05 -9.95 5.50
C SER A 308 8.03 -9.30 4.12
N LEU A 309 9.13 -8.69 3.68
CA LEU A 309 9.28 -8.11 2.35
C LEU A 309 9.22 -9.19 1.26
N LEU A 310 9.91 -10.31 1.44
CA LEU A 310 9.88 -11.45 0.52
C LEU A 310 8.48 -12.07 0.43
N ALA A 311 7.80 -12.26 1.57
CA ALA A 311 6.43 -12.77 1.61
C ALA A 311 5.43 -11.87 0.85
N ARG A 312 5.76 -10.58 0.71
CA ARG A 312 4.99 -9.60 -0.07
C ARG A 312 5.47 -9.42 -1.50
N GLY A 313 6.33 -10.31 -1.98
CA GLY A 313 6.77 -10.33 -3.36
C GLY A 313 7.95 -9.40 -3.66
N ALA A 314 8.75 -9.00 -2.68
CA ALA A 314 10.00 -8.32 -2.96
C ALA A 314 10.89 -9.20 -3.85
N VAL A 315 11.49 -8.59 -4.88
CA VAL A 315 12.35 -9.31 -5.83
C VAL A 315 13.68 -9.66 -5.15
N VAL A 316 13.91 -10.96 -4.90
CA VAL A 316 15.09 -11.46 -4.16
C VAL A 316 16.40 -11.08 -4.84
N ASN A 317 16.45 -11.05 -6.18
CA ASN A 317 17.63 -10.68 -6.99
C ASN A 317 17.50 -9.26 -7.57
N ALA A 318 16.78 -8.35 -6.86
CA ALA A 318 16.70 -6.95 -7.28
C ALA A 318 18.12 -6.35 -7.38
N ARG A 319 18.35 -5.51 -8.39
CA ARG A 319 19.66 -4.87 -8.61
C ARG A 319 19.57 -3.39 -8.29
N SER A 320 20.54 -2.87 -7.53
CA SER A 320 20.77 -1.44 -7.31
C SER A 320 21.29 -0.76 -8.59
N LYS A 321 21.54 0.56 -8.56
CA LYS A 321 22.18 1.26 -9.69
C LYS A 321 23.58 0.71 -10.03
N ASN A 322 24.31 0.25 -9.02
CA ASN A 322 25.63 -0.36 -9.20
C ASN A 322 25.55 -1.87 -9.49
N GLY A 323 24.32 -2.41 -9.60
CA GLY A 323 24.09 -3.81 -9.90
C GLY A 323 24.21 -4.74 -8.70
N GLU A 324 24.35 -4.22 -7.49
CA GLU A 324 24.36 -5.03 -6.27
C GLU A 324 22.97 -5.65 -6.03
N THR A 325 22.94 -6.85 -5.47
CA THR A 325 21.73 -7.54 -5.04
C THR A 325 21.58 -7.46 -3.51
N PRO A 326 20.42 -7.73 -2.92
CA PRO A 326 20.28 -7.83 -1.46
C PRO A 326 21.28 -8.78 -0.81
N LEU A 327 21.66 -9.85 -1.53
CA LEU A 327 22.67 -10.79 -1.03
C LEU A 327 24.08 -10.20 -0.93
N HIS A 328 24.46 -9.22 -1.79
CA HIS A 328 25.70 -8.47 -1.63
C HIS A 328 25.70 -7.68 -0.33
N PHE A 329 24.59 -7.01 -0.03
CA PHE A 329 24.44 -6.26 1.23
C PHE A 329 24.43 -7.17 2.45
N ALA A 330 23.74 -8.32 2.39
CA ALA A 330 23.79 -9.32 3.47
C ALA A 330 25.21 -9.88 3.70
N ALA A 331 26.08 -9.82 2.70
CA ALA A 331 27.48 -10.26 2.85
C ALA A 331 28.33 -9.28 3.66
N LEU A 332 27.85 -8.07 3.93
CA LEU A 332 28.49 -7.09 4.81
C LEU A 332 28.15 -7.29 6.30
N ASP A 333 27.17 -8.14 6.62
CA ASP A 333 26.81 -8.48 8.00
C ASP A 333 27.54 -9.74 8.46
N ALA A 334 28.01 -9.73 9.71
CA ALA A 334 28.64 -10.89 10.34
C ALA A 334 27.64 -12.02 10.64
N ASP A 335 26.35 -11.68 10.84
CA ASP A 335 25.28 -12.67 11.01
C ASP A 335 24.80 -13.19 9.65
N ALA A 336 25.06 -14.46 9.39
CA ALA A 336 24.66 -15.12 8.17
C ALA A 336 23.13 -15.36 8.03
N SER A 337 22.35 -14.96 9.00
CA SER A 337 20.92 -15.29 9.08
C SER A 337 20.09 -14.72 7.91
N VAL A 338 20.38 -13.49 7.50
CA VAL A 338 19.70 -12.85 6.36
C VAL A 338 20.23 -13.39 5.04
N ALA A 339 21.55 -13.62 4.95
CA ALA A 339 22.14 -14.25 3.76
C ALA A 339 21.53 -15.65 3.52
N GLU A 340 21.35 -16.44 4.57
CA GLU A 340 20.71 -17.76 4.51
C GLU A 340 19.25 -17.66 4.06
N LEU A 341 18.48 -16.72 4.64
CA LEU A 341 17.11 -16.43 4.24
C LEU A 341 17.00 -16.10 2.75
N LEU A 342 17.88 -15.22 2.25
CA LEU A 342 17.88 -14.82 0.85
C LEU A 342 18.25 -15.99 -0.07
N LEU A 343 19.23 -16.80 0.30
CA LEU A 343 19.64 -18.00 -0.44
C LEU A 343 18.51 -19.05 -0.47
N ASP A 344 17.78 -19.23 0.62
CA ASP A 344 16.59 -20.09 0.69
C ASP A 344 15.44 -19.57 -0.18
N ALA A 345 15.33 -18.26 -0.30
CA ALA A 345 14.37 -17.59 -1.19
C ALA A 345 14.79 -17.58 -2.68
N GLY A 346 15.94 -18.18 -3.04
CA GLY A 346 16.42 -18.27 -4.42
C GLY A 346 17.32 -17.12 -4.86
N ALA A 347 18.04 -16.50 -3.93
CA ALA A 347 19.09 -15.53 -4.28
C ALA A 347 20.22 -16.24 -5.03
N ASP A 348 20.75 -15.58 -6.08
CA ASP A 348 21.86 -16.08 -6.86
C ASP A 348 23.17 -15.91 -6.08
N ALA A 349 23.75 -17.01 -5.61
CA ALA A 349 25.03 -17.04 -4.90
C ALA A 349 26.21 -16.57 -5.76
N ASN A 350 26.05 -16.60 -7.09
CA ASN A 350 27.05 -16.15 -8.07
C ASN A 350 26.75 -14.77 -8.66
N ALA A 351 25.82 -14.02 -8.08
CA ALA A 351 25.53 -12.67 -8.52
C ALA A 351 26.80 -11.80 -8.50
N GLN A 352 26.98 -11.00 -9.54
CA GLN A 352 28.04 -10.01 -9.66
C GLN A 352 27.44 -8.62 -9.86
N ASN A 353 28.03 -7.61 -9.22
CA ASN A 353 27.68 -6.21 -9.43
C ASN A 353 28.24 -5.68 -10.77
N ASN A 354 28.07 -4.37 -11.04
CA ASN A 354 28.54 -3.78 -12.28
C ASN A 354 30.09 -3.76 -12.41
N ASP A 355 30.82 -3.89 -11.33
CA ASP A 355 32.28 -4.02 -11.32
C ASP A 355 32.77 -5.47 -11.43
N GLY A 356 31.84 -6.42 -11.55
CA GLY A 356 32.11 -7.85 -11.61
C GLY A 356 32.40 -8.47 -10.25
N GLU A 357 32.28 -7.72 -9.17
CA GLU A 357 32.51 -8.23 -7.82
C GLU A 357 31.38 -9.20 -7.45
N SER A 358 31.75 -10.40 -7.04
CA SER A 358 30.79 -11.41 -6.58
C SER A 358 30.43 -11.21 -5.11
N VAL A 359 29.26 -11.77 -4.71
CA VAL A 359 28.85 -11.78 -3.29
C VAL A 359 29.91 -12.41 -2.40
N LEU A 360 30.55 -13.50 -2.86
CA LEU A 360 31.63 -14.14 -2.12
C LEU A 360 32.86 -13.24 -1.95
N MET A 361 33.12 -12.35 -2.93
CA MET A 361 34.20 -11.37 -2.82
C MET A 361 33.89 -10.33 -1.75
N TRP A 362 32.65 -9.87 -1.63
CA TRP A 362 32.21 -8.95 -0.58
C TRP A 362 32.32 -9.59 0.81
N ALA A 363 31.85 -10.84 0.96
CA ALA A 363 32.02 -11.58 2.21
C ALA A 363 33.51 -11.78 2.58
N ALA A 364 34.37 -11.99 1.54
CA ALA A 364 35.80 -12.17 1.72
C ALA A 364 36.50 -10.87 2.14
N LEU A 365 36.09 -9.73 1.60
CA LEU A 365 36.61 -8.41 1.95
C LEU A 365 36.21 -7.99 3.37
N SER A 366 34.96 -8.32 3.78
CA SER A 366 34.43 -7.99 5.10
C SER A 366 34.85 -8.94 6.22
N GLY A 367 35.42 -10.08 5.91
CA GLY A 367 35.89 -11.03 6.92
C GLY A 367 34.82 -12.02 7.43
N HIS A 368 33.66 -12.07 6.80
CA HIS A 368 32.51 -12.84 7.30
C HIS A 368 32.55 -14.31 6.89
N VAL A 369 33.24 -15.14 7.69
CA VAL A 369 33.47 -16.56 7.44
C VAL A 369 32.16 -17.34 7.34
N ALA A 370 31.20 -17.07 8.22
CA ALA A 370 29.92 -17.77 8.23
C ALA A 370 29.14 -17.57 6.93
N VAL A 371 29.08 -16.32 6.43
CA VAL A 371 28.42 -15.98 5.17
C VAL A 371 29.13 -16.64 3.99
N ALA A 372 30.48 -16.56 3.93
CA ALA A 372 31.27 -17.20 2.87
C ALA A 372 31.04 -18.72 2.85
N GLN A 373 30.97 -19.39 4.00
CA GLN A 373 30.66 -20.83 4.11
C GLN A 373 29.27 -21.14 3.53
N ARG A 374 28.25 -20.34 3.85
CA ARG A 374 26.88 -20.52 3.30
C ARG A 374 26.87 -20.31 1.79
N LEU A 375 27.53 -19.28 1.29
CA LEU A 375 27.65 -19.02 -0.15
C LEU A 375 28.32 -20.19 -0.88
N LEU A 376 29.45 -20.68 -0.37
CA LEU A 376 30.16 -21.81 -0.95
C LEU A 376 29.34 -23.11 -0.92
N ALA A 377 28.57 -23.34 0.16
CA ALA A 377 27.65 -24.47 0.27
C ALA A 377 26.51 -24.40 -0.77
N ARG A 378 26.18 -23.17 -1.22
CA ARG A 378 25.18 -22.93 -2.29
C ARG A 378 25.79 -22.78 -3.68
N GLY A 379 27.08 -23.15 -3.85
CA GLY A 379 27.74 -23.21 -5.15
C GLY A 379 28.33 -21.89 -5.62
N ALA A 380 28.64 -20.95 -4.69
CA ALA A 380 29.39 -19.75 -5.05
C ALA A 380 30.78 -20.11 -5.61
N ASP A 381 31.18 -19.47 -6.74
CA ASP A 381 32.45 -19.73 -7.40
C ASP A 381 33.58 -18.95 -6.73
N ALA A 382 34.50 -19.65 -6.06
CA ALA A 382 35.70 -19.08 -5.47
C ALA A 382 36.71 -18.53 -6.52
N ASN A 383 36.45 -18.80 -7.80
CA ASN A 383 37.32 -18.37 -8.92
C ASN A 383 36.66 -17.25 -9.75
N ALA A 384 35.53 -16.70 -9.33
CA ALA A 384 34.87 -15.57 -9.98
C ALA A 384 35.80 -14.34 -9.93
N LYS A 385 36.13 -13.79 -11.10
CA LYS A 385 36.97 -12.59 -11.23
C LYS A 385 36.12 -11.34 -11.36
N ASP A 386 36.54 -10.28 -10.67
CA ASP A 386 36.00 -8.95 -10.93
C ASP A 386 36.57 -8.37 -12.25
N ARG A 387 36.13 -7.16 -12.63
CA ARG A 387 36.63 -6.48 -13.83
C ARG A 387 38.12 -6.17 -13.76
N LYS A 388 38.71 -6.13 -12.58
CA LYS A 388 40.15 -5.95 -12.35
C LYS A 388 40.92 -7.27 -12.35
N GLY A 389 40.26 -8.40 -12.58
CA GLY A 389 40.82 -9.74 -12.53
C GLY A 389 41.12 -10.24 -11.12
N SER A 390 40.62 -9.58 -10.07
CA SER A 390 40.79 -10.04 -8.68
C SER A 390 39.85 -11.18 -8.35
N LEU A 391 40.33 -12.11 -7.53
CA LEU A 391 39.60 -13.26 -7.00
C LEU A 391 39.13 -12.97 -5.57
N PRO A 392 38.14 -13.70 -5.00
CA PRO A 392 37.80 -13.62 -3.59
C PRO A 392 38.99 -13.85 -2.65
N LEU A 393 39.98 -14.64 -3.05
CA LEU A 393 41.20 -14.84 -2.28
C LEU A 393 42.06 -13.54 -2.21
N HIS A 394 42.09 -12.70 -3.25
CA HIS A 394 42.73 -11.38 -3.21
C HIS A 394 42.04 -10.49 -2.16
N ALA A 395 40.70 -10.48 -2.15
CA ALA A 395 39.94 -9.68 -1.19
C ALA A 395 40.18 -10.13 0.28
N ALA A 396 40.21 -11.45 0.52
CA ALA A 396 40.54 -11.98 1.84
C ALA A 396 41.96 -11.64 2.28
N ALA A 397 42.93 -11.64 1.35
CA ALA A 397 44.33 -11.29 1.63
C ALA A 397 44.53 -9.78 1.85
N ASP A 398 43.79 -8.95 1.09
CA ASP A 398 43.82 -7.48 1.24
C ASP A 398 43.19 -7.04 2.56
N GLY A 399 42.06 -7.67 2.97
CA GLY A 399 41.37 -7.43 4.24
C GLY A 399 42.05 -8.03 5.48
N GLY A 400 43.08 -8.88 5.33
CA GLY A 400 43.75 -9.53 6.45
C GLY A 400 43.00 -10.69 7.09
N HIS A 401 42.06 -11.31 6.37
CA HIS A 401 41.13 -12.30 6.90
C HIS A 401 41.68 -13.73 6.76
N LEU A 402 42.53 -14.16 7.72
CA LEU A 402 43.23 -15.43 7.69
C LEU A 402 42.29 -16.65 7.54
N GLU A 403 41.19 -16.71 8.29
CA GLU A 403 40.28 -17.85 8.23
C GLU A 403 39.56 -17.95 6.88
N LEU A 404 39.25 -16.81 6.25
CA LEU A 404 38.72 -16.78 4.90
C LEU A 404 39.75 -17.18 3.87
N ALA A 405 41.00 -16.71 4.00
CA ALA A 405 42.08 -17.16 3.14
C ALA A 405 42.29 -18.68 3.24
N ARG A 406 42.21 -19.27 4.46
CA ARG A 406 42.22 -20.72 4.68
C ARG A 406 41.05 -21.45 4.01
N LEU A 407 39.86 -20.85 4.06
CA LEU A 407 38.66 -21.41 3.47
C LEU A 407 38.69 -21.37 1.94
N LEU A 408 39.19 -20.30 1.35
CA LEU A 408 39.19 -20.04 -0.10
C LEU A 408 40.38 -20.70 -0.82
N LEU A 409 41.58 -20.76 -0.21
CA LEU A 409 42.80 -21.28 -0.82
C LEU A 409 42.63 -22.65 -1.48
N PRO A 410 42.06 -23.68 -0.82
CA PRO A 410 41.89 -25.01 -1.42
C PRO A 410 40.84 -25.06 -2.54
N ARG A 411 40.05 -24.02 -2.70
CA ARG A 411 39.01 -23.85 -3.72
C ARG A 411 39.43 -22.96 -4.88
N THR A 412 40.54 -22.24 -4.74
CA THR A 412 41.10 -21.36 -5.77
C THR A 412 42.00 -22.16 -6.69
N LYS A 413 41.65 -22.20 -8.00
CA LYS A 413 42.42 -22.97 -9.00
C LYS A 413 43.82 -22.44 -9.19
N GLU A 414 43.97 -21.11 -9.19
CA GLU A 414 45.22 -20.39 -9.43
C GLU A 414 45.50 -19.43 -8.26
N PRO A 415 45.97 -19.91 -7.09
CA PRO A 415 46.19 -19.06 -5.92
C PRO A 415 47.21 -17.93 -6.13
N GLN A 416 48.14 -18.11 -7.10
CA GLN A 416 49.17 -17.15 -7.44
C GLN A 416 48.79 -16.25 -8.64
N ALA A 417 47.52 -16.34 -9.11
CA ALA A 417 47.06 -15.50 -10.21
C ALA A 417 47.25 -14.01 -9.86
N LYS A 418 47.68 -13.23 -10.83
CA LYS A 418 47.80 -11.78 -10.69
C LYS A 418 46.58 -11.10 -11.27
N ASN A 419 46.10 -10.10 -10.59
CA ASN A 419 45.03 -9.22 -11.09
C ASN A 419 45.54 -8.20 -12.11
N GLY A 420 44.68 -7.32 -12.62
CA GLY A 420 45.03 -6.29 -13.60
C GLY A 420 46.06 -5.26 -13.09
N ALA A 421 46.29 -5.16 -11.79
CA ALA A 421 47.34 -4.36 -11.20
C ALA A 421 48.67 -5.14 -11.07
N GLY A 422 48.74 -6.37 -11.57
CA GLY A 422 49.92 -7.23 -11.49
C GLY A 422 50.15 -7.83 -10.10
N ARG A 423 49.20 -7.77 -9.18
CA ARG A 423 49.31 -8.23 -7.79
C ARG A 423 48.61 -9.56 -7.60
N SER A 424 49.28 -10.50 -6.92
CA SER A 424 48.66 -11.74 -6.38
C SER A 424 48.10 -11.52 -4.98
N ALA A 425 47.33 -12.48 -4.45
CA ALA A 425 46.86 -12.47 -3.07
C ALA A 425 48.06 -12.42 -2.08
N LEU A 426 49.16 -13.09 -2.39
CA LEU A 426 50.39 -13.02 -1.59
C LEU A 426 51.01 -11.60 -1.57
N ASP A 427 50.99 -10.90 -2.72
CA ASP A 427 51.51 -9.52 -2.81
C ASP A 427 50.66 -8.55 -1.95
N TYR A 428 49.35 -8.75 -1.84
CA TYR A 428 48.49 -8.00 -0.93
C TYR A 428 48.83 -8.29 0.54
N ALA A 429 48.94 -9.58 0.92
CA ALA A 429 49.29 -9.95 2.27
C ALA A 429 50.64 -9.36 2.72
N ARG A 430 51.66 -9.37 1.83
CA ARG A 430 52.97 -8.75 2.08
C ARG A 430 52.91 -7.24 2.22
N ALA A 431 52.23 -6.58 1.29
CA ALA A 431 52.10 -5.13 1.29
C ALA A 431 51.41 -4.59 2.58
N ASN A 432 50.45 -5.35 3.10
CA ASN A 432 49.69 -5.00 4.30
C ASN A 432 50.29 -5.59 5.61
N GLY A 433 51.37 -6.37 5.54
CA GLY A 433 52.05 -6.92 6.71
C GLY A 433 51.34 -8.09 7.38
N TYR A 434 50.48 -8.82 6.67
CA TYR A 434 49.72 -9.95 7.22
C TYR A 434 50.55 -11.27 7.19
N ALA A 435 51.54 -11.39 8.07
CA ALA A 435 52.52 -12.46 8.08
C ALA A 435 51.89 -13.88 8.13
N GLN A 436 50.75 -14.06 8.80
CA GLN A 436 50.07 -15.37 8.85
C GLN A 436 49.44 -15.77 7.52
N ILE A 437 48.88 -14.80 6.77
CA ILE A 437 48.35 -15.01 5.43
C ILE A 437 49.47 -15.21 4.42
N GLU A 438 50.57 -14.45 4.56
CA GLU A 438 51.78 -14.60 3.75
C GLU A 438 52.29 -16.03 3.85
N LYS A 439 52.50 -16.53 5.09
CA LYS A 439 52.96 -17.92 5.34
C LYS A 439 51.98 -18.97 4.81
N LEU A 440 50.66 -18.72 4.90
CA LEU A 440 49.66 -19.60 4.35
C LEU A 440 49.75 -19.70 2.82
N LEU A 441 49.97 -18.56 2.13
CA LEU A 441 49.96 -18.47 0.67
C LEU A 441 51.30 -18.88 0.04
N GLU A 442 52.41 -18.86 0.78
CA GLU A 442 53.72 -19.38 0.35
C GLU A 442 53.71 -20.91 0.30
N GLY A 443 52.80 -21.57 1.02
CA GLY A 443 52.76 -23.01 1.13
C GLY A 443 53.82 -23.55 2.13
N PRO A 444 53.84 -24.87 2.37
CA PRO A 444 54.91 -25.46 3.16
C PRO A 444 56.27 -25.25 2.49
N GLU A 445 57.25 -24.73 3.27
CA GLU A 445 58.64 -24.64 2.78
C GLU A 445 59.01 -25.98 2.11
N PRO A 446 59.60 -25.95 0.89
CA PRO A 446 60.12 -27.17 0.32
C PRO A 446 61.12 -27.71 1.34
N LEU A 447 60.91 -28.97 1.77
CA LEU A 447 61.84 -29.70 2.62
C LEU A 447 63.22 -29.55 1.97
N LYS A 448 64.10 -28.75 2.60
CA LYS A 448 65.50 -28.74 2.23
C LYS A 448 65.98 -30.21 2.34
N GLY A 449 66.29 -30.80 1.19
CA GLY A 449 66.93 -32.12 1.16
C GLY A 449 68.19 -32.05 2.05
N PRO A 450 68.53 -33.19 2.70
CA PRO A 450 69.79 -33.23 3.44
C PRO A 450 70.95 -33.01 2.46
N ASP A 451 71.78 -32.02 2.78
CA ASP A 451 73.09 -31.82 2.13
C ASP A 451 73.96 -33.03 2.25
#